data_c75ec8d4a2294dc294288df2913ca7e6
#
_entry.id   c75ec8d4a2294dc294288df2913ca7e6
#
_cell.length_a   1.000
_cell.length_b   1.000
_cell.length_c   1.000
_cell.angle_alpha   90.00
_cell.angle_beta   90.00
_cell.angle_gamma   90.00
#
_symmetry.space_group_name_H-M   'P 1'
#
loop_
_entity.id
_entity.type
_entity.pdbx_description
1 polymer ?
#
loop_
_entity_poly.entity_id
_entity_poly.type
_entity_poly.pdbx_seq_one_letter_code
_entity_poly.pdbx_strand_id
1 'polypeptide(L)'
;MRQKGIEAQVLLLSHLPTKYAFIYQENQVKHWDAEGGWPAELGLERFDALLVVDTGTWSQLPGLKERIGQIKGPKVVVDHHLTQEEWADVKLVRTKAAAAGEIAAELLDRWGVTLDQP
;
A
#
# COMPACT_ATOMS: atom_id res chain seq x y z
N MET A 1 -0.68 7.40 -9.76
CA MET A 1 -1.93 6.70 -10.18
C MET A 1 -2.91 7.65 -10.87
N ARG A 2 -3.19 8.83 -10.34
CA ARG A 2 -4.10 9.81 -11.01
C ARG A 2 -3.71 10.13 -12.45
N GLN A 3 -2.43 10.32 -12.77
CA GLN A 3 -1.95 10.55 -14.14
C GLN A 3 -2.29 9.40 -15.13
N LYS A 4 -2.63 8.22 -14.63
CA LYS A 4 -3.04 7.05 -15.42
C LYS A 4 -4.53 6.75 -15.33
N GLY A 5 -5.34 7.66 -14.78
CA GLY A 5 -6.78 7.46 -14.60
C GLY A 5 -7.16 6.39 -13.59
N ILE A 6 -6.22 6.00 -12.71
CA ILE A 6 -6.46 5.00 -11.67
C ILE A 6 -6.89 5.71 -10.40
N GLU A 7 -8.08 5.41 -9.91
CA GLU A 7 -8.52 5.79 -8.59
C GLU A 7 -7.80 4.93 -7.54
N ALA A 8 -7.22 5.55 -6.54
CA ALA A 8 -6.50 4.85 -5.49
C ALA A 8 -6.82 5.43 -4.12
N GLN A 9 -7.10 4.56 -3.18
CA GLN A 9 -7.25 4.89 -1.77
C GLN A 9 -6.01 4.40 -1.01
N VAL A 10 -5.36 5.28 -0.29
CA VAL A 10 -4.26 4.91 0.60
C VAL A 10 -4.83 4.54 1.96
N LEU A 11 -4.39 3.40 2.48
CA LEU A 11 -4.66 2.95 3.85
C LEU A 11 -3.32 2.79 4.58
N LEU A 12 -3.19 3.45 5.71
CA LEU A 12 -2.08 3.27 6.64
C LEU A 12 -2.53 2.40 7.81
N LEU A 13 -1.75 1.39 8.13
CA LEU A 13 -1.99 0.45 9.23
C LEU A 13 -1.17 0.81 10.49
N SER A 14 -0.63 2.02 10.51
CA SER A 14 0.12 2.57 11.64
C SER A 14 -0.07 4.07 11.71
N HIS A 15 0.24 4.64 12.86
CA HIS A 15 0.23 6.09 13.01
C HIS A 15 1.29 6.73 12.11
N LEU A 16 0.87 7.75 11.36
CA LEU A 16 1.79 8.52 10.54
C LEU A 16 2.51 9.57 11.38
N PRO A 17 3.83 9.59 11.36
CA PRO A 17 4.59 10.67 12.01
C PRO A 17 4.23 12.02 11.42
N THR A 18 3.96 13.00 12.28
CA THR A 18 3.55 14.38 11.93
C THR A 18 4.50 15.06 10.92
N LYS A 19 5.78 14.70 10.95
CA LYS A 19 6.78 15.22 9.99
C LYS A 19 6.49 14.88 8.52
N TYR A 20 5.61 13.93 8.26
CA TYR A 20 5.20 13.53 6.91
C TYR A 20 3.82 14.07 6.50
N ALA A 21 3.16 14.87 7.37
CA ALA A 21 1.83 15.40 7.11
C ALA A 21 1.77 16.28 5.84
N PHE A 22 2.91 16.85 5.42
CA PHE A 22 3.00 17.66 4.20
C PHE A 22 2.85 16.86 2.89
N ILE A 23 2.99 15.51 2.93
CA ILE A 23 2.98 14.67 1.72
C ILE A 23 1.56 14.44 1.20
N TYR A 24 0.53 14.58 2.03
CA TYR A 24 -0.86 14.29 1.65
C TYR A 24 -1.87 15.20 2.35
N GLN A 25 -3.01 15.32 1.70
CA GLN A 25 -4.18 15.97 2.29
C GLN A 25 -4.92 14.95 3.18
N GLU A 26 -5.42 15.38 4.32
CA GLU A 26 -6.03 14.51 5.35
C GLU A 26 -7.13 13.57 4.82
N ASN A 27 -7.90 14.00 3.82
CA ASN A 27 -8.97 13.20 3.22
C ASN A 27 -8.51 12.15 2.20
N GLN A 28 -7.22 12.09 1.86
CA GLN A 28 -6.67 11.14 0.89
C GLN A 28 -6.16 9.86 1.52
N VAL A 29 -5.99 9.84 2.82
CA VAL A 29 -5.44 8.70 3.56
C VAL A 29 -6.43 8.25 4.60
N LYS A 30 -6.73 6.96 4.60
CA LYS A 30 -7.47 6.31 5.67
C LYS A 30 -6.48 5.70 6.66
N HIS A 31 -6.83 5.74 7.92
CA HIS A 31 -6.03 5.16 8.98
C HIS A 31 -6.79 4.02 9.65
N TRP A 32 -6.09 2.92 9.85
CA TRP A 32 -6.48 1.93 10.83
C TRP A 32 -5.65 2.13 12.08
N ASP A 33 -6.26 2.09 13.24
CA ASP A 33 -5.57 2.05 14.52
C ASP A 33 -6.11 0.92 15.40
N ALA A 34 -5.34 0.56 16.41
CA ALA A 34 -5.68 -0.56 17.28
C ALA A 34 -6.92 -0.29 18.17
N GLU A 35 -7.27 0.98 18.40
CA GLU A 35 -8.42 1.38 19.23
C GLU A 35 -9.66 1.60 18.36
N GLY A 36 -9.52 2.32 17.23
CA GLY A 36 -10.62 2.62 16.31
C GLY A 36 -10.96 1.48 15.35
N GLY A 37 -10.03 0.55 15.16
CA GLY A 37 -10.22 -0.60 14.29
C GLY A 37 -10.20 -0.26 12.79
N TRP A 38 -10.85 -1.12 12.01
CA TRP A 38 -10.95 -0.97 10.55
C TRP A 38 -11.90 0.18 10.20
N PRO A 39 -11.51 1.10 9.28
CA PRO A 39 -12.39 2.19 8.86
C PRO A 39 -13.72 1.63 8.31
N ALA A 40 -14.85 1.96 8.95
CA ALA A 40 -16.14 1.37 8.63
C ALA A 40 -16.59 1.68 7.18
N GLU A 41 -16.17 2.82 6.65
CA GLU A 41 -16.48 3.24 5.28
C GLU A 41 -15.57 2.62 4.23
N LEU A 42 -14.53 1.87 4.63
CA LEU A 42 -13.59 1.22 3.72
C LEU A 42 -14.02 -0.23 3.46
N GLY A 43 -14.97 -0.41 2.54
CA GLY A 43 -15.31 -1.72 2.00
C GLY A 43 -14.29 -2.16 0.96
N LEU A 44 -13.58 -3.26 1.22
CA LEU A 44 -12.53 -3.75 0.31
C LEU A 44 -13.09 -4.36 -0.97
N GLU A 45 -14.33 -4.79 -0.97
CA GLU A 45 -15.03 -5.36 -2.13
C GLU A 45 -15.21 -4.39 -3.30
N ARG A 46 -15.02 -3.08 -3.04
CA ARG A 46 -15.11 -2.02 -4.08
C ARG A 46 -13.82 -1.85 -4.88
N PHE A 47 -12.72 -2.49 -4.47
CA PHE A 47 -11.42 -2.34 -5.12
C PHE A 47 -11.12 -3.51 -6.03
N ASP A 48 -10.62 -3.18 -7.22
CA ASP A 48 -10.24 -4.15 -8.25
C ASP A 48 -8.85 -4.75 -8.03
N ALA A 49 -8.05 -4.17 -7.16
CA ALA A 49 -6.72 -4.66 -6.81
C ALA A 49 -6.27 -4.15 -5.43
N LEU A 50 -5.34 -4.86 -4.84
CA LEU A 50 -4.60 -4.45 -3.65
C LEU A 50 -3.11 -4.31 -3.99
N LEU A 51 -2.53 -3.18 -3.61
CA LEU A 51 -1.08 -3.00 -3.60
C LEU A 51 -0.61 -2.76 -2.16
N VAL A 52 0.26 -3.63 -1.69
CA VAL A 52 0.94 -3.46 -0.40
C VAL A 52 2.39 -3.07 -0.67
N VAL A 53 2.88 -2.07 0.06
CA VAL A 53 4.23 -1.56 -0.09
C VAL A 53 4.96 -1.63 1.24
N ASP A 54 6.23 -2.06 1.20
CA ASP A 54 7.18 -2.07 2.32
C ASP A 54 6.88 -3.10 3.42
N THR A 55 6.06 -4.10 3.12
CA THR A 55 5.87 -5.26 3.99
C THR A 55 5.27 -6.43 3.24
N GLY A 56 5.65 -7.66 3.64
CA GLY A 56 5.10 -8.90 3.09
C GLY A 56 4.55 -9.85 4.16
N THR A 57 4.44 -9.41 5.43
CA THR A 57 4.04 -10.26 6.55
C THR A 57 2.74 -9.81 7.21
N TRP A 58 1.92 -10.78 7.64
CA TRP A 58 0.64 -10.50 8.29
C TRP A 58 0.78 -9.76 9.62
N SER A 59 1.89 -9.93 10.31
CA SER A 59 2.15 -9.22 11.56
C SER A 59 2.20 -7.71 11.41
N GLN A 60 2.52 -7.24 10.20
CA GLN A 60 2.57 -5.82 9.84
C GLN A 60 1.32 -5.35 9.10
N LEU A 61 0.35 -6.23 8.88
CA LEU A 61 -0.90 -5.96 8.17
C LEU A 61 -2.12 -6.27 9.05
N PRO A 62 -2.22 -5.64 10.24
CA PRO A 62 -3.29 -5.95 11.18
C PRO A 62 -4.66 -5.67 10.57
N GLY A 63 -5.61 -6.59 10.78
CA GLY A 63 -6.96 -6.49 10.27
C GLY A 63 -7.14 -6.76 8.77
N LEU A 64 -6.05 -6.80 8.00
CA LEU A 64 -6.14 -7.07 6.55
C LEU A 64 -6.31 -8.58 6.27
N LYS A 65 -5.67 -9.44 7.05
CA LYS A 65 -5.70 -10.90 6.86
C LYS A 65 -7.14 -11.44 6.77
N GLU A 66 -8.00 -10.97 7.66
CA GLU A 66 -9.41 -11.40 7.75
C GLU A 66 -10.28 -10.83 6.61
N ARG A 67 -9.77 -9.80 5.94
CA ARG A 67 -10.53 -9.02 4.95
C ARG A 67 -10.03 -9.15 3.52
N ILE A 68 -8.81 -9.64 3.34
CA ILE A 68 -8.16 -9.68 2.01
C ILE A 68 -8.97 -10.46 0.96
N GLY A 69 -9.74 -11.46 1.39
CA GLY A 69 -10.63 -12.22 0.52
C GLY A 69 -11.80 -11.42 -0.08
N GLN A 70 -12.08 -10.22 0.45
CA GLN A 70 -13.09 -9.32 -0.11
C GLN A 70 -12.63 -8.68 -1.43
N ILE A 71 -11.31 -8.55 -1.62
CA ILE A 71 -10.73 -8.04 -2.87
C ILE A 71 -10.64 -9.21 -3.85
N LYS A 72 -11.40 -9.15 -4.93
CA LYS A 72 -11.46 -10.23 -5.93
C LYS A 72 -10.35 -10.14 -6.97
N GLY A 73 -9.76 -8.98 -7.16
CA GLY A 73 -8.66 -8.76 -8.08
C GLY A 73 -7.29 -9.10 -7.50
N PRO A 74 -6.22 -8.82 -8.25
CA PRO A 74 -4.86 -9.19 -7.88
C PRO A 74 -4.39 -8.48 -6.60
N LYS A 75 -3.65 -9.23 -5.78
CA LYS A 75 -2.94 -8.73 -4.61
C LYS A 75 -1.46 -8.68 -4.96
N VAL A 76 -0.90 -7.49 -4.90
CA VAL A 76 0.48 -7.21 -5.29
C VAL A 76 1.26 -6.74 -4.08
N VAL A 77 2.49 -7.22 -3.93
CA VAL A 77 3.43 -6.68 -2.93
C VAL A 77 4.67 -6.11 -3.61
N VAL A 78 5.08 -4.94 -3.15
CA VAL A 78 6.35 -4.29 -3.52
C VAL A 78 7.15 -4.10 -2.24
N ASP A 79 8.25 -4.84 -2.10
CA ASP A 79 8.97 -4.91 -0.83
C ASP A 79 10.47 -5.13 -1.03
N HIS A 80 11.25 -4.90 0.00
CA HIS A 80 12.68 -5.19 0.05
C HIS A 80 13.09 -6.11 1.22
N HIS A 81 12.17 -6.49 2.07
CA HIS A 81 12.44 -7.39 3.20
C HIS A 81 12.64 -8.83 2.74
N LEU A 82 13.49 -9.57 3.45
CA LEU A 82 13.75 -10.99 3.19
C LEU A 82 12.55 -11.87 3.54
N THR A 83 11.85 -11.53 4.61
CA THR A 83 10.73 -12.34 5.10
C THR A 83 9.46 -11.97 4.38
N GLN A 84 8.88 -12.97 3.71
CA GLN A 84 7.63 -12.84 2.95
C GLN A 84 6.68 -13.98 3.31
N GLU A 85 5.39 -13.71 3.33
CA GLU A 85 4.35 -14.73 3.46
C GLU A 85 3.59 -14.93 2.14
N GLU A 86 2.91 -16.08 2.02
CA GLU A 86 2.24 -16.48 0.77
C GLU A 86 0.78 -16.01 0.73
N TRP A 87 0.58 -14.72 0.44
CA TRP A 87 -0.76 -14.14 0.29
C TRP A 87 -0.93 -13.29 -0.98
N ALA A 88 0.16 -12.82 -1.56
CA ALA A 88 0.13 -12.00 -2.75
C ALA A 88 0.21 -12.83 -4.02
N ASP A 89 -0.59 -12.48 -5.02
CA ASP A 89 -0.58 -13.11 -6.34
C ASP A 89 0.67 -12.70 -7.15
N VAL A 90 1.15 -11.47 -6.91
CA VAL A 90 2.36 -10.93 -7.56
C VAL A 90 3.28 -10.34 -6.50
N LYS A 91 4.55 -10.76 -6.53
CA LYS A 91 5.58 -10.29 -5.60
C LYS A 91 6.72 -9.62 -6.37
N LEU A 92 6.92 -8.34 -6.14
CA LEU A 92 8.11 -7.61 -6.56
C LEU A 92 8.98 -7.32 -5.34
N VAL A 93 9.82 -8.29 -5.01
CA VAL A 93 10.70 -8.21 -3.83
C VAL A 93 12.15 -8.11 -4.27
N ARG A 94 12.83 -7.05 -3.84
CA ARG A 94 14.24 -6.81 -4.13
C ARG A 94 15.03 -6.55 -2.84
N THR A 95 15.56 -7.59 -2.27
CA THR A 95 16.27 -7.57 -0.98
C THR A 95 17.58 -6.77 -0.97
N LYS A 96 18.08 -6.36 -2.15
CA LYS A 96 19.25 -5.48 -2.30
C LYS A 96 18.90 -4.00 -2.43
N ALA A 97 17.61 -3.66 -2.56
CA ALA A 97 17.18 -2.28 -2.58
C ALA A 97 17.31 -1.65 -1.20
N ALA A 98 17.67 -0.38 -1.14
CA ALA A 98 17.82 0.35 0.12
C ALA A 98 16.47 0.57 0.83
N ALA A 99 15.39 0.66 0.06
CA ALA A 99 14.02 0.82 0.55
C ALA A 99 13.01 0.40 -0.52
N ALA A 100 11.78 0.09 -0.12
CA ALA A 100 10.69 -0.15 -1.07
C ALA A 100 10.38 1.07 -1.95
N GLY A 101 10.68 2.28 -1.46
CA GLY A 101 10.57 3.52 -2.23
C GLY A 101 11.45 3.57 -3.48
N GLU A 102 12.65 2.98 -3.45
CA GLU A 102 13.53 2.83 -4.62
C GLU A 102 12.84 1.99 -5.72
N ILE A 103 12.25 0.89 -5.32
CA ILE A 103 11.53 -0.01 -6.24
C ILE A 103 10.30 0.70 -6.81
N ALA A 104 9.56 1.40 -5.96
CA ALA A 104 8.37 2.15 -6.38
C ALA A 104 8.72 3.27 -7.37
N ALA A 105 9.80 4.00 -7.13
CA ALA A 105 10.27 5.05 -8.04
C ALA A 105 10.63 4.48 -9.43
N GLU A 106 11.36 3.36 -9.48
CA GLU A 106 11.69 2.69 -10.74
C GLU A 106 10.45 2.18 -11.48
N LEU A 107 9.46 1.64 -10.75
CA LEU A 107 8.19 1.23 -11.35
C LEU A 107 7.45 2.41 -11.98
N LEU A 108 7.39 3.54 -11.28
CA LEU A 108 6.71 4.74 -11.76
C LEU A 108 7.41 5.30 -13.00
N ASP A 109 8.75 5.34 -13.01
CA ASP A 109 9.54 5.75 -14.17
C ASP A 109 9.26 4.86 -15.40
N ARG A 110 9.34 3.54 -15.23
CA ARG A 110 9.02 2.57 -16.29
C ARG A 110 7.57 2.68 -16.79
N TRP A 111 6.68 3.11 -15.93
CA TRP A 111 5.27 3.33 -16.26
C TRP A 111 5.03 4.70 -16.92
N GLY A 112 6.05 5.51 -17.08
CA GLY A 112 5.98 6.85 -17.65
C GLY A 112 5.15 7.80 -16.79
N VAL A 113 5.31 7.71 -15.47
CA VAL A 113 4.72 8.64 -14.50
C VAL A 113 5.79 9.66 -14.12
N THR A 114 5.47 10.94 -14.31
CA THR A 114 6.34 12.03 -13.86
C THR A 114 6.14 12.24 -12.36
N LEU A 115 7.24 12.21 -11.60
CA LEU A 115 7.21 12.56 -10.18
C LEU A 115 7.31 14.09 -10.06
N ASP A 116 6.22 14.70 -9.64
CA ASP A 116 6.15 16.14 -9.39
C ASP A 116 6.51 16.39 -7.92
N GLN A 117 6.98 17.60 -7.62
CA GLN A 117 7.07 18.03 -6.23
C GLN A 117 5.67 18.28 -5.67
N PRO A 118 5.41 17.96 -4.41
CA PRO A 118 4.14 18.22 -3.75
C PRO A 118 3.84 19.71 -3.61
#